data_d5c69f5422e27c28c115d96cd5b9cd63
#
_entry.id   d5c69f5422e27c28c115d96cd5b9cd63
#
_cell.length_a   1.000
_cell.length_b   1.000
_cell.length_c   1.000
_cell.angle_alpha   90.00
_cell.angle_beta   90.00
_cell.angle_gamma   90.00
#
_symmetry.space_group_name_H-M   'P 1'
#
loop_
_entity.id
_entity.type
_entity.pdbx_description
1 polymer ?
#
loop_
_entity_poly.entity_id
_entity_poly.type
_entity_poly.pdbx_seq_one_letter_code
_entity_poly.pdbx_strand_id
1 'polypeptide(L)'
;INDAKQLVQQLIQARGDVLRSAELELKLASEKIDVSLPGRGLGMGGLHPVTRTINRIESFFNELGFQVKTGPEVEDGFHNFDALNIPANHPARADHDTSGVQIRTMEVEKPPLRIISPGRVYRNDYDQTHTPMFHQVEGLMVDKNVSFAELKGILHDFLNNFFEADLQVRFRPSYFPFTEPSAEVDVMGKNGKWLEVLGCGMVHPNVLRAVNIDPEIYTGFAFGMGVERLTMLRYEVNDLRAFFENDLRFLKQFN
;
A
#
# COMPACT_ATOMS: atom_id res chain seq x y z
N ILE A 1 -27.26 37.89 -62.60
CA ILE A 1 -28.06 37.30 -61.54
C ILE A 1 -27.11 36.58 -60.53
N ASN A 2 -26.10 35.80 -60.94
CA ASN A 2 -25.18 35.11 -60.06
C ASN A 2 -24.34 36.06 -59.20
N ASP A 3 -23.84 37.15 -59.78
CA ASP A 3 -23.03 38.14 -59.09
C ASP A 3 -23.83 38.87 -57.97
N ALA A 4 -25.08 39.21 -58.28
CA ALA A 4 -25.98 39.81 -57.27
C ALA A 4 -26.28 38.83 -56.12
N LYS A 5 -26.47 37.55 -56.40
CA LYS A 5 -26.64 36.50 -55.38
C LYS A 5 -25.41 36.34 -54.49
N GLN A 6 -24.22 36.30 -55.10
CA GLN A 6 -22.96 36.21 -54.35
C GLN A 6 -22.73 37.47 -53.45
N LEU A 7 -23.00 38.65 -53.95
CA LEU A 7 -22.89 39.88 -53.20
C LEU A 7 -23.82 39.88 -51.97
N VAL A 8 -25.08 39.47 -52.16
CA VAL A 8 -26.04 39.39 -51.05
C VAL A 8 -25.61 38.34 -50.03
N GLN A 9 -25.13 37.19 -50.47
CA GLN A 9 -24.59 36.16 -49.54
C GLN A 9 -23.39 36.68 -48.75
N GLN A 10 -22.47 37.40 -49.39
CA GLN A 10 -21.31 37.97 -48.68
C GLN A 10 -21.75 39.02 -47.65
N LEU A 11 -22.71 39.87 -47.97
CA LEU A 11 -23.22 40.87 -47.01
C LEU A 11 -23.95 40.24 -45.84
N ILE A 12 -24.74 39.18 -46.06
CA ILE A 12 -25.40 38.44 -45.00
C ILE A 12 -24.38 37.76 -44.10
N GLN A 13 -23.37 37.11 -44.69
CA GLN A 13 -22.30 36.46 -43.92
C GLN A 13 -21.52 37.47 -43.08
N ALA A 14 -21.08 38.57 -43.70
CA ALA A 14 -20.35 39.61 -42.99
C ALA A 14 -21.16 40.20 -41.82
N ARG A 15 -22.47 40.46 -42.04
CA ARG A 15 -23.34 40.91 -40.97
C ARG A 15 -23.54 39.87 -39.86
N GLY A 16 -23.68 38.59 -40.22
CA GLY A 16 -23.78 37.48 -39.31
C GLY A 16 -22.53 37.35 -38.43
N ASP A 17 -21.36 37.53 -39.01
CA ASP A 17 -20.08 37.45 -38.27
C ASP A 17 -19.96 38.59 -37.25
N VAL A 18 -20.32 39.83 -37.65
CA VAL A 18 -20.34 41.00 -36.75
C VAL A 18 -21.29 40.77 -35.56
N LEU A 19 -22.50 40.28 -35.83
CA LEU A 19 -23.49 40.00 -34.77
C LEU A 19 -23.02 38.90 -33.81
N ARG A 20 -22.46 37.81 -34.34
CA ARG A 20 -21.90 36.73 -33.50
C ARG A 20 -20.74 37.23 -32.63
N SER A 21 -19.84 38.05 -33.19
CA SER A 21 -18.75 38.62 -32.40
C SER A 21 -19.27 39.54 -31.29
N ALA A 22 -20.24 40.38 -31.57
CA ALA A 22 -20.85 41.25 -30.55
C ALA A 22 -21.56 40.45 -29.44
N GLU A 23 -22.30 39.40 -29.82
CA GLU A 23 -22.95 38.49 -28.86
C GLU A 23 -21.90 37.77 -27.98
N LEU A 24 -20.82 37.30 -28.59
CA LEU A 24 -19.71 36.67 -27.86
C LEU A 24 -19.03 37.62 -26.88
N GLU A 25 -18.77 38.87 -27.29
CA GLU A 25 -18.20 39.88 -26.43
C GLU A 25 -19.09 40.20 -25.22
N LEU A 26 -20.39 40.32 -25.43
CA LEU A 26 -21.36 40.53 -24.35
C LEU A 26 -21.36 39.32 -23.38
N LYS A 27 -21.34 38.11 -23.91
CA LYS A 27 -21.28 36.91 -23.10
C LYS A 27 -19.99 36.83 -22.30
N LEU A 28 -18.83 37.06 -22.92
CA LEU A 28 -17.53 37.06 -22.23
C LEU A 28 -17.46 38.15 -21.14
N ALA A 29 -18.06 39.34 -21.40
CA ALA A 29 -18.11 40.41 -20.41
C ALA A 29 -18.98 40.03 -19.20
N SER A 30 -20.10 39.32 -19.42
CA SER A 30 -21.00 38.86 -18.35
C SER A 30 -20.44 37.65 -17.55
N GLU A 31 -19.62 36.83 -18.20
CA GLU A 31 -18.99 35.65 -17.61
C GLU A 31 -17.58 35.90 -17.06
N LYS A 32 -17.14 37.17 -17.06
CA LYS A 32 -15.81 37.55 -16.59
C LYS A 32 -15.64 37.20 -15.11
N ILE A 33 -14.68 36.33 -14.82
CA ILE A 33 -14.32 35.90 -13.45
C ILE A 33 -13.00 36.60 -13.08
N ASP A 34 -12.94 37.15 -11.87
CA ASP A 34 -11.69 37.69 -11.32
C ASP A 34 -10.80 36.49 -10.86
N VAL A 35 -9.82 36.18 -11.69
CA VAL A 35 -8.87 35.09 -11.44
C VAL A 35 -7.75 35.50 -10.45
N SER A 36 -7.70 36.75 -10.03
CA SER A 36 -6.74 37.21 -9.01
C SER A 36 -7.17 36.87 -7.59
N LEU A 37 -8.46 36.55 -7.39
CA LEU A 37 -8.97 36.14 -6.11
C LEU A 37 -8.57 34.68 -5.82
N PRO A 38 -8.18 34.35 -4.56
CA PRO A 38 -7.87 32.98 -4.20
C PRO A 38 -9.11 32.10 -4.38
N GLY A 39 -8.89 30.87 -4.87
CA GLY A 39 -9.95 29.85 -5.02
C GLY A 39 -10.69 29.62 -3.72
N ARG A 40 -12.02 29.49 -3.79
CA ARG A 40 -12.85 29.22 -2.60
C ARG A 40 -12.61 27.80 -2.06
N GLY A 41 -12.25 27.70 -0.79
CA GLY A 41 -12.27 26.45 -0.04
C GLY A 41 -11.15 25.45 -0.35
N LEU A 42 -10.09 25.85 -1.03
CA LEU A 42 -8.86 25.08 -1.12
C LEU A 42 -8.06 25.32 0.17
N GLY A 43 -8.38 24.57 1.23
CA GLY A 43 -7.52 24.46 2.40
C GLY A 43 -6.19 23.77 2.03
N MET A 44 -5.22 23.81 2.92
CA MET A 44 -4.01 22.98 2.77
C MET A 44 -4.41 21.51 2.71
N GLY A 45 -3.87 20.77 1.75
CA GLY A 45 -4.04 19.32 1.69
C GLY A 45 -3.18 18.61 2.72
N GLY A 46 -3.55 17.38 3.07
CA GLY A 46 -2.78 16.48 3.91
C GLY A 46 -2.37 15.22 3.17
N LEU A 47 -1.52 14.42 3.81
CA LEU A 47 -1.18 13.09 3.31
C LEU A 47 -2.35 12.14 3.52
N HIS A 48 -2.61 11.29 2.52
CA HIS A 48 -3.58 10.22 2.63
C HIS A 48 -3.29 9.33 3.86
N PRO A 49 -4.29 8.85 4.61
CA PRO A 49 -4.07 8.07 5.84
C PRO A 49 -3.25 6.80 5.63
N VAL A 50 -3.40 6.12 4.49
CA VAL A 50 -2.56 4.96 4.11
C VAL A 50 -1.10 5.38 3.95
N THR A 51 -0.82 6.51 3.27
CA THR A 51 0.54 7.04 3.12
C THR A 51 1.15 7.41 4.47
N ARG A 52 0.38 8.03 5.37
CA ARG A 52 0.83 8.33 6.75
C ARG A 52 1.18 7.07 7.52
N THR A 53 0.40 6.01 7.34
CA THR A 53 0.66 4.71 7.97
C THR A 53 1.94 4.08 7.44
N ILE A 54 2.14 4.05 6.11
CA ILE A 54 3.38 3.54 5.49
C ILE A 54 4.60 4.31 6.03
N ASN A 55 4.56 5.65 5.99
CA ASN A 55 5.67 6.49 6.48
C ASN A 55 6.00 6.20 7.96
N ARG A 56 4.97 5.96 8.78
CA ARG A 56 5.18 5.62 10.19
C ARG A 56 5.82 4.24 10.38
N ILE A 57 5.40 3.26 9.60
CA ILE A 57 6.02 1.92 9.58
C ILE A 57 7.47 2.02 9.15
N GLU A 58 7.75 2.70 8.04
CA GLU A 58 9.09 2.92 7.52
C GLU A 58 10.00 3.61 8.55
N SER A 59 9.51 4.66 9.20
CA SER A 59 10.29 5.39 10.22
C SER A 59 10.72 4.47 11.36
N PHE A 60 9.80 3.66 11.90
CA PHE A 60 10.11 2.73 12.98
C PHE A 60 11.17 1.71 12.57
N PHE A 61 11.00 1.05 11.43
CA PHE A 61 11.93 0.02 10.98
C PHE A 61 13.28 0.59 10.52
N ASN A 62 13.31 1.80 9.97
CA ASN A 62 14.56 2.51 9.65
C ASN A 62 15.41 2.78 10.90
N GLU A 63 14.79 3.15 12.04
CA GLU A 63 15.49 3.33 13.32
C GLU A 63 16.11 2.02 13.83
N LEU A 64 15.54 0.87 13.47
CA LEU A 64 16.09 -0.46 13.76
C LEU A 64 17.13 -0.95 12.72
N GLY A 65 17.47 -0.11 11.73
CA GLY A 65 18.46 -0.42 10.70
C GLY A 65 17.90 -1.24 9.53
N PHE A 66 16.59 -1.33 9.37
CA PHE A 66 15.99 -1.92 8.18
C PHE A 66 16.04 -0.93 7.01
N GLN A 67 16.34 -1.43 5.82
CA GLN A 67 16.32 -0.67 4.58
C GLN A 67 14.98 -0.86 3.86
N VAL A 68 14.43 0.22 3.31
CA VAL A 68 13.26 0.14 2.44
C VAL A 68 13.69 -0.33 1.06
N LYS A 69 13.09 -1.42 0.58
CA LYS A 69 13.30 -1.98 -0.76
C LYS A 69 11.98 -1.96 -1.53
N THR A 70 12.05 -1.66 -2.79
CA THR A 70 10.89 -1.69 -3.71
C THR A 70 11.18 -2.61 -4.89
N GLY A 71 10.14 -3.13 -5.50
CA GLY A 71 10.26 -4.01 -6.66
C GLY A 71 9.02 -3.94 -7.56
N PRO A 72 8.97 -4.78 -8.59
CA PRO A 72 7.85 -4.82 -9.51
C PRO A 72 6.58 -5.35 -8.80
N GLU A 73 5.42 -4.88 -9.23
CA GLU A 73 4.11 -5.38 -8.76
C GLU A 73 3.71 -6.71 -9.42
N VAL A 74 4.32 -7.03 -10.55
CA VAL A 74 4.09 -8.26 -11.30
C VAL A 74 5.37 -9.07 -11.32
N GLU A 75 5.28 -10.29 -10.80
CA GLU A 75 6.41 -11.20 -10.64
C GLU A 75 6.21 -12.49 -11.45
N ASP A 76 7.29 -13.21 -11.66
CA ASP A 76 7.26 -14.54 -12.24
C ASP A 76 6.90 -15.63 -11.22
N GLY A 77 6.67 -16.85 -11.69
CA GLY A 77 6.28 -17.98 -10.84
C GLY A 77 7.36 -18.40 -9.85
N PHE A 78 8.63 -18.18 -10.16
CA PHE A 78 9.72 -18.52 -9.25
C PHE A 78 9.69 -17.62 -8.00
N HIS A 79 9.65 -16.30 -8.20
CA HIS A 79 9.68 -15.32 -7.10
C HIS A 79 8.40 -15.32 -6.26
N ASN A 80 7.24 -15.59 -6.91
CA ASN A 80 5.97 -15.63 -6.20
C ASN A 80 5.68 -16.96 -5.50
N PHE A 81 6.25 -18.08 -5.96
CA PHE A 81 5.84 -19.38 -5.46
C PHE A 81 6.99 -20.34 -5.18
N ASP A 82 7.83 -20.62 -6.18
CA ASP A 82 8.78 -21.73 -6.07
C ASP A 82 9.85 -21.45 -5.00
N ALA A 83 10.42 -20.24 -5.01
CA ALA A 83 11.40 -19.80 -4.02
C ALA A 83 10.79 -19.63 -2.62
N LEU A 84 9.47 -19.44 -2.52
CA LEU A 84 8.72 -19.37 -1.26
C LEU A 84 8.26 -20.75 -0.73
N ASN A 85 8.84 -21.84 -1.23
CA ASN A 85 8.52 -23.19 -0.82
C ASN A 85 7.03 -23.57 -1.03
N ILE A 86 6.39 -22.99 -2.06
CA ILE A 86 4.98 -23.24 -2.43
C ILE A 86 4.95 -24.23 -3.59
N PRO A 87 4.59 -25.51 -3.36
CA PRO A 87 4.56 -26.54 -4.41
C PRO A 87 3.60 -26.21 -5.54
N ALA A 88 3.83 -26.77 -6.74
CA ALA A 88 3.04 -26.49 -7.94
C ALA A 88 1.52 -26.73 -7.76
N ASN A 89 1.14 -27.67 -6.91
CA ASN A 89 -0.26 -28.05 -6.66
C ASN A 89 -0.85 -27.41 -5.39
N HIS A 90 -0.16 -26.44 -4.77
CA HIS A 90 -0.62 -25.84 -3.52
C HIS A 90 -1.76 -24.83 -3.78
N PRO A 91 -2.88 -24.88 -3.00
CA PRO A 91 -4.00 -23.94 -3.18
C PRO A 91 -3.59 -22.46 -3.07
N ALA A 92 -2.60 -22.13 -2.26
CA ALA A 92 -2.10 -20.76 -2.10
C ALA A 92 -1.57 -20.11 -3.39
N ARG A 93 -1.34 -20.89 -4.47
CA ARG A 93 -0.99 -20.31 -5.78
C ARG A 93 -2.14 -19.53 -6.44
N ALA A 94 -3.37 -19.72 -5.97
CA ALA A 94 -4.54 -19.00 -6.49
C ALA A 94 -4.80 -17.66 -5.81
N ASP A 95 -4.32 -17.48 -4.56
CA ASP A 95 -4.68 -16.34 -3.70
C ASP A 95 -3.45 -15.84 -2.92
N HIS A 96 -2.35 -15.57 -3.59
CA HIS A 96 -1.11 -15.20 -2.92
C HIS A 96 -0.81 -13.71 -3.01
N ASP A 97 -0.53 -13.08 -1.85
CA ASP A 97 -0.41 -11.63 -1.64
C ASP A 97 1.05 -11.17 -1.43
N THR A 98 2.09 -11.90 -1.84
CA THR A 98 3.46 -11.47 -1.63
C THR A 98 4.03 -10.71 -2.82
N SER A 99 4.94 -9.78 -2.52
CA SER A 99 5.77 -9.14 -3.53
C SER A 99 7.11 -9.87 -3.62
N GLY A 100 7.59 -10.41 -4.68
CA GLY A 100 8.88 -11.12 -4.81
C GLY A 100 10.15 -10.35 -4.39
N VAL A 101 10.01 -9.14 -3.83
CA VAL A 101 11.12 -8.24 -3.44
C VAL A 101 12.08 -8.89 -2.46
N GLN A 102 11.58 -9.65 -1.48
CA GLN A 102 12.41 -10.33 -0.48
C GLN A 102 13.30 -11.38 -1.14
N ILE A 103 12.76 -12.19 -2.05
CA ILE A 103 13.50 -13.21 -2.80
C ILE A 103 14.55 -12.55 -3.69
N ARG A 104 14.17 -11.52 -4.47
CA ARG A 104 15.11 -10.77 -5.32
C ARG A 104 16.25 -10.16 -4.54
N THR A 105 15.96 -9.62 -3.37
CA THR A 105 17.01 -9.04 -2.51
C THR A 105 17.98 -10.12 -2.03
N MET A 106 17.47 -11.27 -1.57
CA MET A 106 18.32 -12.38 -1.12
C MET A 106 19.15 -13.03 -2.24
N GLU A 107 18.71 -12.94 -3.51
CA GLU A 107 19.48 -13.42 -4.66
C GLU A 107 20.72 -12.56 -4.92
N VAL A 108 20.60 -11.24 -4.75
CA VAL A 108 21.68 -10.29 -5.13
C VAL A 108 22.51 -9.82 -3.94
N GLU A 109 21.95 -9.76 -2.75
CA GLU A 109 22.61 -9.28 -1.54
C GLU A 109 22.91 -10.44 -0.58
N LYS A 110 24.06 -10.38 0.09
CA LYS A 110 24.45 -11.40 1.08
C LYS A 110 24.07 -10.97 2.49
N PRO A 111 23.71 -11.91 3.38
CA PRO A 111 23.51 -11.58 4.79
C PRO A 111 24.76 -10.91 5.43
N PRO A 112 24.55 -9.99 6.40
CA PRO A 112 23.29 -9.71 7.09
C PRO A 112 22.33 -8.84 6.27
N LEU A 113 21.03 -9.19 6.28
CA LEU A 113 19.96 -8.47 5.60
C LEU A 113 18.91 -8.02 6.61
N ARG A 114 18.47 -6.76 6.49
CA ARG A 114 17.36 -6.17 7.23
C ARG A 114 16.60 -5.28 6.28
N ILE A 115 15.47 -5.73 5.80
CA ILE A 115 14.67 -4.99 4.81
C ILE A 115 13.20 -4.97 5.18
N ILE A 116 12.53 -3.89 4.78
CA ILE A 116 11.09 -3.82 4.66
C ILE A 116 10.72 -3.45 3.23
N SER A 117 9.61 -3.99 2.76
CA SER A 117 9.14 -3.80 1.39
C SER A 117 7.67 -3.37 1.42
N PRO A 118 7.40 -2.04 1.40
CA PRO A 118 6.05 -1.55 1.17
C PRO A 118 5.68 -1.69 -0.31
N GLY A 119 4.48 -2.20 -0.57
CA GLY A 119 4.01 -2.39 -1.93
C GLY A 119 2.52 -2.62 -2.04
N ARG A 120 2.02 -2.60 -3.26
CA ARG A 120 0.66 -3.02 -3.58
C ARG A 120 0.62 -4.51 -3.82
N VAL A 121 -0.41 -5.15 -3.30
CA VAL A 121 -0.70 -6.57 -3.49
C VAL A 121 -2.15 -6.74 -3.94
N TYR A 122 -2.44 -7.89 -4.54
CA TYR A 122 -3.72 -8.12 -5.22
C TYR A 122 -4.30 -9.48 -4.84
N ARG A 123 -5.61 -9.51 -4.57
CA ARG A 123 -6.36 -10.75 -4.28
C ARG A 123 -7.78 -10.68 -4.81
N ASN A 124 -8.42 -11.82 -4.99
CA ASN A 124 -9.81 -11.89 -5.44
C ASN A 124 -10.77 -11.87 -4.24
N ASP A 125 -10.84 -10.71 -3.55
CA ASP A 125 -11.69 -10.53 -2.38
C ASP A 125 -12.24 -9.10 -2.30
N TYR A 126 -13.52 -8.92 -1.89
CA TYR A 126 -14.16 -7.61 -1.82
C TYR A 126 -15.30 -7.58 -0.79
N ASP A 127 -15.05 -6.96 0.38
CA ASP A 127 -16.07 -6.67 1.41
C ASP A 127 -15.69 -5.41 2.22
N GLN A 128 -16.24 -5.22 3.43
CA GLN A 128 -15.94 -4.08 4.29
C GLN A 128 -14.48 -4.07 4.83
N THR A 129 -13.84 -5.21 4.85
CA THR A 129 -12.51 -5.44 5.41
C THR A 129 -11.50 -5.91 4.37
N HIS A 130 -11.94 -6.18 3.13
CA HIS A 130 -11.14 -6.68 2.03
C HIS A 130 -11.38 -5.89 0.75
N THR A 131 -10.34 -5.72 -0.06
CA THR A 131 -10.38 -5.06 -1.36
C THR A 131 -9.46 -5.82 -2.33
N PRO A 132 -9.78 -5.83 -3.65
CA PRO A 132 -8.95 -6.52 -4.64
C PRO A 132 -7.52 -6.01 -4.74
N MET A 133 -7.27 -4.77 -4.37
CA MET A 133 -5.94 -4.18 -4.23
C MET A 133 -5.81 -3.54 -2.86
N PHE A 134 -4.72 -3.79 -2.16
CA PHE A 134 -4.39 -3.15 -0.90
C PHE A 134 -2.86 -3.00 -0.76
N HIS A 135 -2.41 -2.33 0.29
CA HIS A 135 -0.99 -2.16 0.56
C HIS A 135 -0.55 -3.12 1.67
N GLN A 136 0.63 -3.70 1.47
CA GLN A 136 1.26 -4.55 2.45
C GLN A 136 2.68 -4.05 2.71
N VAL A 137 3.13 -4.16 3.95
CA VAL A 137 4.56 -4.04 4.28
C VAL A 137 5.04 -5.40 4.70
N GLU A 138 6.00 -5.91 3.96
CA GLU A 138 6.69 -7.16 4.29
C GLU A 138 8.05 -6.84 4.89
N GLY A 139 8.45 -7.59 5.90
CA GLY A 139 9.76 -7.47 6.52
C GLY A 139 10.53 -8.77 6.45
N LEU A 140 11.84 -8.65 6.30
CA LEU A 140 12.78 -9.75 6.30
C LEU A 140 14.05 -9.37 7.05
N MET A 141 14.49 -10.25 7.94
CA MET A 141 15.80 -10.20 8.54
C MET A 141 16.49 -11.56 8.38
N VAL A 142 17.72 -11.56 7.85
CA VAL A 142 18.56 -12.76 7.73
C VAL A 142 19.94 -12.43 8.27
N ASP A 143 20.38 -13.16 9.29
CA ASP A 143 21.68 -13.00 9.91
C ASP A 143 22.09 -14.32 10.61
N LYS A 144 23.24 -14.33 11.26
CA LYS A 144 23.64 -15.46 12.11
C LYS A 144 22.83 -15.44 13.42
N ASN A 145 22.30 -16.61 13.80
CA ASN A 145 21.61 -16.81 15.08
C ASN A 145 20.33 -15.96 15.31
N VAL A 146 19.65 -15.55 14.25
CA VAL A 146 18.35 -14.87 14.37
C VAL A 146 17.33 -15.81 14.99
N SER A 147 16.54 -15.31 15.93
CA SER A 147 15.62 -16.12 16.73
C SER A 147 14.16 -15.65 16.65
N PHE A 148 13.24 -16.55 16.93
CA PHE A 148 11.81 -16.21 17.07
C PHE A 148 11.54 -15.25 18.24
N ALA A 149 12.41 -15.25 19.25
CA ALA A 149 12.33 -14.32 20.37
C ALA A 149 12.61 -12.87 19.93
N GLU A 150 13.61 -12.66 19.04
CA GLU A 150 13.87 -11.34 18.45
C GLU A 150 12.71 -10.87 17.59
N LEU A 151 12.15 -11.75 16.75
CA LEU A 151 10.95 -11.44 15.96
C LEU A 151 9.81 -10.96 16.86
N LYS A 152 9.53 -11.71 17.93
CA LYS A 152 8.49 -11.33 18.91
C LYS A 152 8.76 -9.98 19.55
N GLY A 153 10.00 -9.70 19.96
CA GLY A 153 10.40 -8.43 20.56
C GLY A 153 10.17 -7.26 19.62
N ILE A 154 10.69 -7.36 18.39
CA ILE A 154 10.56 -6.31 17.38
C ILE A 154 9.08 -6.02 17.05
N LEU A 155 8.27 -7.06 16.85
CA LEU A 155 6.86 -6.89 16.52
C LEU A 155 6.04 -6.34 17.71
N HIS A 156 6.35 -6.74 18.92
CA HIS A 156 5.72 -6.17 20.12
C HIS A 156 6.04 -4.68 20.27
N ASP A 157 7.31 -4.31 20.14
CA ASP A 157 7.76 -2.92 20.22
C ASP A 157 7.17 -2.07 19.08
N PHE A 158 7.11 -2.64 17.87
CA PHE A 158 6.46 -2.00 16.73
C PHE A 158 4.99 -1.68 17.02
N LEU A 159 4.21 -2.65 17.48
CA LEU A 159 2.79 -2.49 17.72
C LEU A 159 2.53 -1.45 18.83
N ASN A 160 3.28 -1.49 19.91
CA ASN A 160 3.16 -0.50 20.98
C ASN A 160 3.52 0.92 20.52
N ASN A 161 4.59 1.06 19.73
CA ASN A 161 4.98 2.34 19.13
C ASN A 161 3.95 2.83 18.11
N PHE A 162 3.50 1.93 17.22
CA PHE A 162 2.57 2.28 16.16
C PHE A 162 1.23 2.77 16.72
N PHE A 163 0.68 2.10 17.71
CA PHE A 163 -0.60 2.47 18.34
C PHE A 163 -0.45 3.46 19.49
N GLU A 164 0.78 3.78 19.92
CA GLU A 164 1.07 4.66 21.07
C GLU A 164 0.36 4.18 22.36
N ALA A 165 0.35 2.88 22.58
CA ALA A 165 -0.35 2.24 23.68
C ALA A 165 0.40 0.96 24.12
N ASP A 166 0.29 0.63 25.41
CA ASP A 166 0.73 -0.67 25.93
C ASP A 166 -0.34 -1.73 25.61
N LEU A 167 -0.14 -2.44 24.50
CA LEU A 167 -1.12 -3.38 23.96
C LEU A 167 -0.91 -4.79 24.51
N GLN A 168 -2.01 -5.48 24.77
CA GLN A 168 -1.96 -6.92 24.90
C GLN A 168 -1.79 -7.54 23.51
N VAL A 169 -0.65 -8.17 23.30
CA VAL A 169 -0.29 -8.84 22.03
C VAL A 169 -0.26 -10.34 22.23
N ARG A 170 -0.83 -11.08 21.29
CA ARG A 170 -0.87 -12.53 21.30
C ARG A 170 -0.29 -13.09 20.00
N PHE A 171 0.58 -14.08 20.12
CA PHE A 171 1.07 -14.87 18.99
C PHE A 171 0.36 -16.21 18.97
N ARG A 172 -0.37 -16.48 17.88
CA ARG A 172 -1.05 -17.78 17.67
C ARG A 172 -0.26 -18.62 16.67
N PRO A 173 -0.06 -19.91 16.91
CA PRO A 173 0.49 -20.80 15.88
C PRO A 173 -0.32 -20.72 14.59
N SER A 174 0.37 -20.64 13.46
CA SER A 174 -0.20 -20.63 12.12
C SER A 174 0.66 -21.44 11.16
N TYR A 175 0.31 -21.51 9.90
CA TYR A 175 1.06 -22.18 8.87
C TYR A 175 1.20 -21.30 7.63
N PHE A 176 2.46 -21.07 7.25
CA PHE A 176 2.81 -20.50 5.95
C PHE A 176 3.90 -21.36 5.31
N PRO A 177 3.84 -21.67 4.00
CA PRO A 177 4.83 -22.56 3.36
C PRO A 177 6.28 -22.07 3.46
N PHE A 178 6.45 -20.77 3.55
CA PHE A 178 7.75 -20.07 3.55
C PHE A 178 8.33 -19.77 4.95
N THR A 179 7.60 -20.12 6.02
CA THR A 179 8.09 -19.95 7.41
C THR A 179 7.81 -21.18 8.27
N GLU A 180 8.74 -21.49 9.23
CA GLU A 180 8.60 -22.54 10.21
C GLU A 180 9.50 -22.25 11.45
N PRO A 181 8.93 -22.01 12.64
CA PRO A 181 7.51 -21.90 12.95
C PRO A 181 6.87 -20.63 12.39
N SER A 182 5.56 -20.71 12.15
CA SER A 182 4.73 -19.59 11.72
C SER A 182 3.77 -19.16 12.82
N ALA A 183 3.44 -17.88 12.85
CA ALA A 183 2.46 -17.32 13.78
C ALA A 183 1.65 -16.20 13.14
N GLU A 184 0.43 -16.03 13.59
CA GLU A 184 -0.37 -14.84 13.42
C GLU A 184 -0.34 -14.02 14.70
N VAL A 185 -0.33 -12.70 14.55
CA VAL A 185 -0.25 -11.75 15.66
C VAL A 185 -1.57 -11.01 15.81
N ASP A 186 -2.15 -11.12 17.01
CA ASP A 186 -3.37 -10.42 17.36
C ASP A 186 -3.08 -9.35 18.42
N VAL A 187 -3.84 -8.27 18.37
CA VAL A 187 -3.89 -7.24 19.42
C VAL A 187 -5.26 -7.23 20.07
N MET A 188 -5.31 -6.91 21.36
CA MET A 188 -6.56 -6.73 22.08
C MET A 188 -7.18 -5.38 21.70
N GLY A 189 -8.34 -5.42 21.07
CA GLY A 189 -9.11 -4.21 20.76
C GLY A 189 -9.80 -3.61 21.99
N LYS A 190 -10.19 -2.35 21.91
CA LYS A 190 -10.91 -1.62 22.97
C LYS A 190 -12.22 -2.30 23.40
N ASN A 191 -12.80 -3.10 22.51
CA ASN A 191 -14.03 -3.87 22.74
C ASN A 191 -13.79 -5.23 23.40
N GLY A 192 -12.57 -5.55 23.83
CA GLY A 192 -12.18 -6.82 24.42
C GLY A 192 -12.09 -7.99 23.43
N LYS A 193 -12.09 -7.73 22.14
CA LYS A 193 -11.93 -8.77 21.10
C LYS A 193 -10.51 -8.75 20.54
N TRP A 194 -10.00 -9.94 20.26
CA TRP A 194 -8.74 -10.10 19.57
C TRP A 194 -8.89 -9.76 18.09
N LEU A 195 -7.97 -8.96 17.57
CA LEU A 195 -7.94 -8.51 16.19
C LEU A 195 -6.60 -8.89 15.57
N GLU A 196 -6.64 -9.73 14.57
CA GLU A 196 -5.46 -10.10 13.80
C GLU A 196 -4.93 -8.90 13.03
N VAL A 197 -3.61 -8.67 13.10
CA VAL A 197 -2.95 -7.51 12.49
C VAL A 197 -1.82 -7.87 11.53
N LEU A 198 -1.17 -9.02 11.70
CA LEU A 198 -0.08 -9.47 10.82
C LEU A 198 0.22 -10.96 10.96
N GLY A 199 0.86 -11.52 9.92
CA GLY A 199 1.48 -12.83 9.93
C GLY A 199 3.00 -12.74 10.04
N CYS A 200 3.64 -13.74 10.67
CA CYS A 200 5.10 -13.78 10.82
C CYS A 200 5.63 -15.20 11.02
N GLY A 201 6.94 -15.36 10.93
CA GLY A 201 7.60 -16.64 11.24
C GLY A 201 9.09 -16.65 10.95
N MET A 202 9.75 -17.75 11.31
CA MET A 202 11.14 -17.99 10.94
C MET A 202 11.20 -18.43 9.48
N VAL A 203 12.12 -17.87 8.70
CA VAL A 203 12.26 -18.22 7.28
C VAL A 203 12.56 -19.71 7.13
N HIS A 204 11.78 -20.39 6.33
CA HIS A 204 11.95 -21.83 6.10
C HIS A 204 13.31 -22.11 5.43
N PRO A 205 14.08 -23.14 5.85
CA PRO A 205 15.39 -23.45 5.27
C PRO A 205 15.39 -23.63 3.75
N ASN A 206 14.30 -24.14 3.17
CA ASN A 206 14.17 -24.27 1.73
C ASN A 206 14.15 -22.93 0.99
N VAL A 207 13.59 -21.88 1.59
CA VAL A 207 13.60 -20.52 1.03
C VAL A 207 15.03 -20.01 0.95
N LEU A 208 15.82 -20.17 2.01
CA LEU A 208 17.24 -19.78 2.01
C LEU A 208 18.04 -20.56 0.96
N ARG A 209 17.80 -21.87 0.84
CA ARG A 209 18.47 -22.71 -0.17
C ARG A 209 18.12 -22.27 -1.60
N ALA A 210 16.86 -21.88 -1.85
CA ALA A 210 16.41 -21.45 -3.17
C ALA A 210 17.17 -20.22 -3.70
N VAL A 211 17.67 -19.38 -2.79
CA VAL A 211 18.45 -18.17 -3.08
C VAL A 211 19.95 -18.29 -2.78
N ASN A 212 20.46 -19.52 -2.64
CA ASN A 212 21.87 -19.84 -2.36
C ASN A 212 22.42 -19.22 -1.05
N ILE A 213 21.58 -19.16 0.00
CA ILE A 213 21.98 -18.82 1.36
C ILE A 213 22.01 -20.12 2.17
N ASP A 214 23.12 -20.38 2.86
CA ASP A 214 23.32 -21.61 3.65
C ASP A 214 22.52 -21.56 4.97
N PRO A 215 21.46 -22.39 5.14
CA PRO A 215 20.65 -22.41 6.35
C PRO A 215 21.34 -23.00 7.59
N GLU A 216 22.51 -23.63 7.45
CA GLU A 216 23.34 -24.08 8.57
C GLU A 216 24.13 -22.92 9.20
N ILE A 217 24.34 -21.83 8.44
CA ILE A 217 25.06 -20.63 8.88
C ILE A 217 24.11 -19.51 9.26
N TYR A 218 23.03 -19.33 8.48
CA TYR A 218 22.13 -18.22 8.58
C TYR A 218 20.73 -18.66 8.94
N THR A 219 20.10 -17.89 9.78
CA THR A 219 18.66 -17.98 10.09
C THR A 219 18.00 -16.64 9.80
N GLY A 220 16.69 -16.62 9.71
CA GLY A 220 15.99 -15.38 9.47
C GLY A 220 14.55 -15.44 9.93
N PHE A 221 13.92 -14.28 10.01
CA PHE A 221 12.49 -14.16 10.18
C PHE A 221 11.87 -13.27 9.10
N ALA A 222 10.59 -13.48 8.86
CA ALA A 222 9.78 -12.64 7.99
C ALA A 222 8.46 -12.29 8.66
N PHE A 223 7.87 -11.18 8.26
CA PHE A 223 6.53 -10.76 8.65
C PHE A 223 5.85 -10.02 7.50
N GLY A 224 4.52 -10.05 7.47
CA GLY A 224 3.70 -9.30 6.52
C GLY A 224 2.51 -8.67 7.21
N MET A 225 2.26 -7.37 6.95
CA MET A 225 1.16 -6.63 7.55
C MET A 225 0.38 -5.83 6.52
N GLY A 226 -0.95 -5.92 6.56
CA GLY A 226 -1.85 -5.12 5.73
C GLY A 226 -1.93 -3.68 6.25
N VAL A 227 -1.53 -2.72 5.42
CA VAL A 227 -1.44 -1.30 5.80
C VAL A 227 -2.81 -0.73 6.10
N GLU A 228 -3.81 -1.03 5.26
CA GLU A 228 -5.18 -0.56 5.48
C GLU A 228 -5.77 -1.09 6.77
N ARG A 229 -5.46 -2.34 7.14
CA ARG A 229 -5.90 -2.93 8.41
C ARG A 229 -5.36 -2.16 9.60
N LEU A 230 -4.07 -1.86 9.61
CA LEU A 230 -3.44 -1.03 10.64
C LEU A 230 -3.99 0.39 10.64
N THR A 231 -4.23 0.97 9.45
CA THR A 231 -4.81 2.31 9.30
C THR A 231 -6.23 2.37 9.86
N MET A 232 -7.08 1.38 9.54
CA MET A 232 -8.44 1.26 10.10
C MET A 232 -8.41 1.26 11.63
N LEU A 233 -7.55 0.42 12.21
CA LEU A 233 -7.46 0.28 13.66
C LEU A 233 -6.94 1.55 14.33
N ARG A 234 -5.94 2.21 13.76
CA ARG A 234 -5.37 3.43 14.32
C ARG A 234 -6.32 4.62 14.28
N TYR A 235 -7.04 4.78 13.17
CA TYR A 235 -7.93 5.92 12.94
C TYR A 235 -9.41 5.61 13.17
N GLU A 236 -9.73 4.41 13.68
CA GLU A 236 -11.10 3.96 14.00
C GLU A 236 -12.03 4.01 12.77
N VAL A 237 -11.50 3.72 11.58
CA VAL A 237 -12.27 3.61 10.34
C VAL A 237 -12.87 2.22 10.23
N ASN A 238 -14.19 2.12 10.10
CA ASN A 238 -14.90 0.84 10.12
C ASN A 238 -15.09 0.19 8.74
N ASP A 239 -14.81 0.92 7.68
CA ASP A 239 -14.97 0.45 6.29
C ASP A 239 -13.73 0.79 5.48
N LEU A 240 -13.00 -0.23 5.04
CA LEU A 240 -11.76 -0.11 4.30
C LEU A 240 -11.95 0.61 2.96
N ARG A 241 -13.13 0.49 2.34
CA ARG A 241 -13.44 1.11 1.04
C ARG A 241 -13.33 2.64 1.07
N ALA A 242 -13.54 3.26 2.23
CA ALA A 242 -13.40 4.70 2.41
C ALA A 242 -12.00 5.23 2.03
N PHE A 243 -10.96 4.41 2.12
CA PHE A 243 -9.61 4.78 1.68
C PHE A 243 -9.45 4.86 0.15
N PHE A 244 -10.38 4.27 -0.61
CA PHE A 244 -10.30 4.16 -2.07
C PHE A 244 -11.38 4.95 -2.81
N GLU A 245 -12.39 5.48 -2.11
CA GLU A 245 -13.51 6.22 -2.71
C GLU A 245 -13.19 7.68 -3.04
N ASN A 246 -12.04 8.19 -2.59
CA ASN A 246 -11.60 9.58 -2.81
C ASN A 246 -12.62 10.65 -2.36
N ASP A 247 -13.41 10.37 -1.31
CA ASP A 247 -14.33 11.34 -0.72
C ASP A 247 -13.55 12.42 0.03
N LEU A 248 -13.59 13.65 -0.48
CA LEU A 248 -12.88 14.79 0.12
C LEU A 248 -13.33 15.10 1.55
N ARG A 249 -14.57 14.78 1.95
CA ARG A 249 -15.06 14.96 3.32
C ARG A 249 -14.38 14.00 4.27
N PHE A 250 -14.13 12.77 3.81
CA PHE A 250 -13.36 11.77 4.56
C PHE A 250 -11.89 12.19 4.63
N LEU A 251 -11.26 12.50 3.50
CA LEU A 251 -9.83 12.83 3.44
C LEU A 251 -9.45 14.08 4.23
N LYS A 252 -10.33 15.09 4.29
CA LYS A 252 -10.11 16.32 5.09
C LYS A 252 -9.97 16.10 6.59
N GLN A 253 -10.36 14.94 7.11
CA GLN A 253 -10.20 14.59 8.52
C GLN A 253 -8.75 14.27 8.89
N PHE A 254 -7.88 14.08 7.90
CA PHE A 254 -6.47 13.70 8.06
C PHE A 254 -5.49 14.84 7.74
N ASN A 255 -5.95 16.09 7.71
CA ASN A 255 -5.12 17.27 7.46
C ASN A 255 -4.31 17.70 8.69
#